data_57e5eec8bd71e4efb62d2839da5613ac
#
_entry.id   57e5eec8bd71e4efb62d2839da5613ac
#
_cell.length_a   1.000
_cell.length_b   1.000
_cell.length_c   1.000
_cell.angle_alpha   90.00
_cell.angle_beta   90.00
_cell.angle_gamma   90.00
#
_symmetry.space_group_name_H-M   'P 1'
#
loop_
_entity.id
_entity.type
_entity.pdbx_description
1 polymer ?
#
loop_
_entity_poly.entity_id
_entity_poly.type
_entity_poly.pdbx_seq_one_letter_code
_entity_poly.pdbx_strand_id
1 'polypeptide(L)'
;MSQWAIGIDLGGTAVKAAIVSRKKGILKNRTVPTDTASGPEGIVLQLAAMISSLYTEASADLSHDDFSGIGFGAPGAVDMEAGTLSYPPNLPGWTTFPLRGELERALLDKLPNPVSVVIENDANAAAFGEAVYGAGRNFPDFMMVTLGTGVGGGIVLNRKLYRGRNGTAGEIGFMIVDYQSPAVHAGIYGTIEGMIGKERIVEYACGLIRENAEAGSLLASLCGQDFSSLSPRHIEQAAKMGDQLSLAVWNHVGAILGTGFACVTSLMDIRKFVIGGGISAAGALIFEPAFQQLLRSTLPSMHDGLELVPAELGNSAGIYGAAALCFS
;
A
#
# COMPACT_ATOMS: atom_id res chain seq x y z
N MET A 1 -17.24 -9.91 -25.34
CA MET A 1 -15.84 -9.48 -25.16
C MET A 1 -15.57 -9.32 -23.67
N SER A 2 -14.36 -9.04 -23.22
CA SER A 2 -14.06 -8.97 -21.79
C SER A 2 -14.12 -7.52 -21.32
N GLN A 3 -14.88 -7.22 -20.26
CA GLN A 3 -14.90 -5.92 -19.62
C GLN A 3 -13.50 -5.37 -19.40
N TRP A 4 -13.34 -4.07 -19.53
CA TRP A 4 -12.10 -3.35 -19.27
C TRP A 4 -12.35 -2.04 -18.53
N ALA A 5 -11.37 -1.56 -17.82
CA ALA A 5 -11.42 -0.32 -17.06
C ALA A 5 -10.06 0.38 -17.09
N ILE A 6 -10.03 1.65 -16.73
CA ILE A 6 -8.79 2.37 -16.46
C ILE A 6 -8.60 2.39 -14.94
N GLY A 7 -7.49 1.81 -14.47
CA GLY A 7 -7.07 1.88 -13.07
C GLY A 7 -6.00 2.94 -12.89
N ILE A 8 -6.11 3.74 -11.83
CA ILE A 8 -5.19 4.83 -11.49
C ILE A 8 -4.73 4.69 -10.05
N ASP A 9 -3.44 4.88 -9.83
CA ASP A 9 -2.78 4.97 -8.52
C ASP A 9 -2.13 6.36 -8.43
N LEU A 10 -2.70 7.24 -7.60
CA LEU A 10 -2.20 8.60 -7.37
C LEU A 10 -1.20 8.58 -6.22
N GLY A 11 0.06 8.77 -6.52
CA GLY A 11 1.09 9.00 -5.50
C GLY A 11 1.56 10.46 -5.49
N GLY A 12 2.17 10.89 -4.40
CA GLY A 12 2.75 12.23 -4.30
C GLY A 12 3.92 12.49 -5.26
N THR A 13 4.60 11.46 -5.73
CA THR A 13 5.75 11.57 -6.65
C THR A 13 5.35 11.23 -8.09
N ALA A 14 4.48 10.26 -8.28
CA ALA A 14 4.07 9.79 -9.60
C ALA A 14 2.62 9.32 -9.60
N VAL A 15 1.96 9.58 -10.72
CA VAL A 15 0.67 8.96 -11.09
C VAL A 15 0.96 7.76 -11.97
N LYS A 16 0.41 6.63 -11.61
CA LYS A 16 0.43 5.42 -12.43
C LYS A 16 -0.98 5.13 -12.92
N ALA A 17 -1.13 4.77 -14.18
CA ALA A 17 -2.42 4.38 -14.75
C ALA A 17 -2.24 3.20 -15.70
N ALA A 18 -3.29 2.39 -15.84
CA ALA A 18 -3.29 1.29 -16.79
C ALA A 18 -4.68 1.02 -17.37
N ILE A 19 -4.67 0.49 -18.59
CA ILE A 19 -5.81 -0.21 -19.18
C ILE A 19 -5.79 -1.63 -18.63
N VAL A 20 -6.86 -2.01 -17.92
CA VAL A 20 -6.96 -3.32 -17.28
C VAL A 20 -8.16 -4.09 -17.84
N SER A 21 -7.92 -5.26 -18.40
CA SER A 21 -8.97 -6.21 -18.78
C SER A 21 -9.32 -7.09 -17.58
N ARG A 22 -10.62 -7.28 -17.33
CA ARG A 22 -11.10 -8.16 -16.24
C ARG A 22 -10.50 -9.57 -16.29
N LYS A 23 -10.26 -10.10 -17.50
CA LYS A 23 -9.72 -11.46 -17.69
C LYS A 23 -8.22 -11.53 -17.87
N LYS A 24 -7.62 -10.51 -18.52
CA LYS A 24 -6.20 -10.55 -18.93
C LYS A 24 -5.28 -9.73 -18.03
N GLY A 25 -5.83 -8.94 -17.09
CA GLY A 25 -5.07 -8.03 -16.27
C GLY A 25 -4.61 -6.78 -17.05
N ILE A 26 -3.48 -6.20 -16.68
CA ILE A 26 -2.94 -5.00 -17.32
C ILE A 26 -2.59 -5.29 -18.77
N LEU A 27 -3.18 -4.52 -19.68
CA LEU A 27 -2.89 -4.55 -21.13
C LEU A 27 -1.84 -3.51 -21.50
N LYS A 28 -1.91 -2.33 -20.89
CA LYS A 28 -0.98 -1.22 -21.11
C LYS A 28 -0.92 -0.37 -19.84
N ASN A 29 0.24 0.16 -19.52
CA ASN A 29 0.41 1.05 -18.38
C ASN A 29 1.20 2.29 -18.75
N ARG A 30 1.07 3.32 -17.93
CA ARG A 30 1.78 4.60 -18.03
C ARG A 30 2.10 5.12 -16.62
N THR A 31 3.27 5.70 -16.47
CA THR A 31 3.68 6.40 -15.26
C THR A 31 4.17 7.79 -15.62
N VAL A 32 3.67 8.80 -14.93
CA VAL A 32 4.10 10.20 -15.11
C VAL A 32 4.38 10.82 -13.72
N PRO A 33 5.29 11.79 -13.63
CA PRO A 33 5.46 12.56 -12.38
C PRO A 33 4.15 13.25 -12.00
N THR A 34 3.83 13.32 -10.71
CA THR A 34 2.68 14.06 -10.21
C THR A 34 2.99 15.55 -10.23
N ASP A 35 2.14 16.34 -10.88
CA ASP A 35 2.28 17.80 -10.90
C ASP A 35 1.74 18.43 -9.60
N THR A 36 2.49 18.22 -8.51
CA THR A 36 2.10 18.74 -7.19
C THR A 36 2.13 20.27 -7.11
N ALA A 37 2.84 20.94 -8.02
CA ALA A 37 2.94 22.40 -8.03
C ALA A 37 1.66 23.09 -8.52
N SER A 38 0.88 22.41 -9.36
CA SER A 38 -0.37 22.96 -9.92
C SER A 38 -1.60 22.76 -9.02
N GLY A 39 -1.43 22.23 -7.81
CA GLY A 39 -2.51 22.02 -6.86
C GLY A 39 -3.55 20.97 -7.29
N PRO A 40 -4.67 20.87 -6.54
CA PRO A 40 -5.71 19.87 -6.81
C PRO A 40 -6.30 19.94 -8.22
N GLU A 41 -6.63 21.13 -8.68
CA GLU A 41 -7.24 21.37 -10.00
C GLU A 41 -6.28 21.03 -11.14
N GLY A 42 -4.99 21.38 -10.98
CA GLY A 42 -3.96 21.03 -11.98
C GLY A 42 -3.75 19.52 -12.08
N ILE A 43 -3.75 18.81 -10.95
CA ILE A 43 -3.69 17.35 -10.92
C ILE A 43 -4.92 16.74 -11.60
N VAL A 44 -6.14 17.27 -11.38
CA VAL A 44 -7.34 16.80 -12.10
C VAL A 44 -7.19 16.95 -13.61
N LEU A 45 -6.65 18.07 -14.10
CA LEU A 45 -6.41 18.27 -15.53
C LEU A 45 -5.36 17.30 -16.07
N GLN A 46 -4.28 17.06 -15.34
CA GLN A 46 -3.26 16.06 -15.67
C GLN A 46 -3.88 14.66 -15.79
N LEU A 47 -4.69 14.27 -14.80
CA LEU A 47 -5.39 12.99 -14.78
C LEU A 47 -6.35 12.85 -15.97
N ALA A 48 -7.18 13.87 -16.23
CA ALA A 48 -8.14 13.86 -17.33
C ALA A 48 -7.45 13.72 -18.69
N ALA A 49 -6.30 14.38 -18.89
CA ALA A 49 -5.51 14.24 -20.11
C ALA A 49 -4.94 12.81 -20.26
N MET A 50 -4.42 12.24 -19.18
CA MET A 50 -3.88 10.87 -19.18
C MET A 50 -4.96 9.83 -19.44
N ILE A 51 -6.12 9.97 -18.80
CA ILE A 51 -7.28 9.08 -18.97
C ILE A 51 -7.76 9.13 -20.43
N SER A 52 -7.96 10.33 -20.98
CA SER A 52 -8.41 10.51 -22.36
C SER A 52 -7.45 9.85 -23.36
N SER A 53 -6.15 9.99 -23.14
CA SER A 53 -5.13 9.35 -23.98
C SER A 53 -5.19 7.81 -23.90
N LEU A 54 -5.29 7.26 -22.68
CA LEU A 54 -5.41 5.80 -22.47
C LEU A 54 -6.72 5.25 -23.05
N TYR A 55 -7.83 5.98 -22.91
CA TYR A 55 -9.11 5.60 -23.46
C TYR A 55 -9.07 5.54 -24.99
N THR A 56 -8.50 6.56 -25.64
CA THR A 56 -8.32 6.61 -27.10
C THR A 56 -7.46 5.44 -27.59
N GLU A 57 -6.37 5.14 -26.88
CA GLU A 57 -5.52 4.01 -27.21
C GLU A 57 -6.24 2.67 -27.05
N ALA A 58 -7.03 2.51 -25.95
CA ALA A 58 -7.81 1.29 -25.73
C ALA A 58 -8.88 1.07 -26.78
N SER A 59 -9.53 2.14 -27.23
CA SER A 59 -10.63 2.11 -28.19
C SER A 59 -10.23 1.66 -29.58
N ALA A 60 -8.93 1.56 -29.88
CA ALA A 60 -8.43 0.98 -31.13
C ALA A 60 -8.63 -0.55 -31.18
N ASP A 61 -8.57 -1.22 -30.03
CA ASP A 61 -8.59 -2.69 -29.93
C ASP A 61 -9.74 -3.24 -29.06
N LEU A 62 -10.36 -2.39 -28.23
CA LEU A 62 -11.39 -2.78 -27.28
C LEU A 62 -12.72 -2.08 -27.58
N SER A 63 -13.83 -2.78 -27.37
CA SER A 63 -15.17 -2.19 -27.52
C SER A 63 -15.46 -1.17 -26.43
N HIS A 64 -16.07 -0.05 -26.82
CA HIS A 64 -16.60 0.95 -25.88
C HIS A 64 -17.69 0.37 -24.96
N ASP A 65 -18.50 -0.55 -25.48
CA ASP A 65 -19.60 -1.19 -24.73
C ASP A 65 -19.06 -2.07 -23.58
N ASP A 66 -17.81 -2.51 -23.65
CA ASP A 66 -17.13 -3.29 -22.62
C ASP A 66 -16.41 -2.42 -21.57
N PHE A 67 -16.40 -1.08 -21.73
CA PHE A 67 -15.78 -0.16 -20.79
C PHE A 67 -16.61 -0.04 -19.50
N SER A 68 -16.00 -0.37 -18.37
CA SER A 68 -16.68 -0.42 -17.07
C SER A 68 -16.50 0.84 -16.22
N GLY A 69 -15.58 1.74 -16.62
CA GLY A 69 -15.33 2.98 -15.90
C GLY A 69 -13.86 3.21 -15.51
N ILE A 70 -13.67 4.16 -14.61
CA ILE A 70 -12.37 4.58 -14.11
C ILE A 70 -12.30 4.34 -12.61
N GLY A 71 -11.37 3.51 -12.19
CA GLY A 71 -11.08 3.28 -10.78
C GLY A 71 -9.85 4.06 -10.34
N PHE A 72 -9.86 4.53 -9.11
CA PHE A 72 -8.86 5.44 -8.59
C PHE A 72 -8.45 5.06 -7.17
N GLY A 73 -7.16 4.80 -6.95
CA GLY A 73 -6.54 4.65 -5.64
C GLY A 73 -5.83 5.95 -5.27
N ALA A 74 -6.14 6.52 -4.12
CA ALA A 74 -5.56 7.76 -3.63
C ALA A 74 -5.07 7.64 -2.19
N PRO A 75 -3.95 8.29 -1.82
CA PRO A 75 -3.49 8.33 -0.45
C PRO A 75 -4.38 9.26 0.39
N GLY A 76 -4.55 8.97 1.67
CA GLY A 76 -5.34 9.79 2.59
C GLY A 76 -6.76 9.29 2.80
N ALA A 77 -7.60 10.14 3.41
CA ALA A 77 -8.96 9.77 3.76
C ALA A 77 -9.90 9.94 2.55
N VAL A 78 -10.47 8.83 2.09
CA VAL A 78 -11.41 8.78 0.97
C VAL A 78 -12.82 8.54 1.50
N ASP A 79 -13.73 9.47 1.21
CA ASP A 79 -15.17 9.23 1.34
C ASP A 79 -15.72 8.81 -0.03
N MET A 80 -15.98 7.51 -0.17
CA MET A 80 -16.48 6.94 -1.42
C MET A 80 -17.88 7.39 -1.78
N GLU A 81 -18.73 7.66 -0.79
CA GLU A 81 -20.11 8.09 -1.01
C GLU A 81 -20.16 9.54 -1.51
N ALA A 82 -19.47 10.44 -0.83
CA ALA A 82 -19.35 11.84 -1.23
C ALA A 82 -18.41 12.03 -2.44
N GLY A 83 -17.51 11.10 -2.72
CA GLY A 83 -16.51 11.21 -3.79
C GLY A 83 -15.40 12.21 -3.46
N THR A 84 -15.06 12.36 -2.18
CA THR A 84 -14.06 13.32 -1.71
C THR A 84 -12.77 12.64 -1.26
N LEU A 85 -11.66 13.36 -1.43
CA LEU A 85 -10.34 13.02 -0.91
C LEU A 85 -9.92 14.11 0.09
N SER A 86 -9.54 13.71 1.31
CA SER A 86 -9.16 14.63 2.36
C SER A 86 -7.74 14.41 2.83
N TYR A 87 -6.99 15.51 2.97
CA TYR A 87 -5.65 15.57 3.56
C TYR A 87 -4.69 14.48 3.06
N PRO A 88 -4.55 14.27 1.74
CA PRO A 88 -3.65 13.26 1.22
C PRO A 88 -2.19 13.61 1.57
N PRO A 89 -1.43 12.69 2.17
CA PRO A 89 -0.03 12.92 2.45
C PRO A 89 0.74 13.12 1.13
N ASN A 90 1.75 13.98 1.17
CA ASN A 90 2.61 14.31 0.02
C ASN A 90 1.93 15.00 -1.17
N LEU A 91 0.70 15.49 -1.00
CA LEU A 91 0.00 16.33 -1.96
C LEU A 91 -0.33 17.68 -1.32
N PRO A 92 0.56 18.68 -1.41
CA PRO A 92 0.39 19.97 -0.75
C PRO A 92 -0.81 20.73 -1.30
N GLY A 93 -1.47 21.52 -0.44
CA GLY A 93 -2.61 22.34 -0.81
C GLY A 93 -3.97 21.62 -0.82
N TRP A 94 -3.97 20.30 -0.59
CA TRP A 94 -5.22 19.54 -0.49
C TRP A 94 -5.79 19.63 0.94
N THR A 95 -7.06 20.03 1.02
CA THR A 95 -7.90 19.88 2.22
C THR A 95 -8.92 18.77 1.93
N THR A 96 -10.22 19.08 1.97
CA THR A 96 -11.24 18.16 1.45
C THR A 96 -11.61 18.61 0.04
N PHE A 97 -11.42 17.73 -0.94
CA PHE A 97 -11.58 18.04 -2.35
C PHE A 97 -12.55 17.05 -3.02
N PRO A 98 -13.54 17.50 -3.81
CA PRO A 98 -14.54 16.64 -4.47
C PRO A 98 -13.96 15.97 -5.74
N LEU A 99 -12.94 15.12 -5.53
CA LEU A 99 -12.10 14.54 -6.61
C LEU A 99 -12.93 13.84 -7.68
N ARG A 100 -13.92 13.02 -7.29
CA ARG A 100 -14.78 12.32 -8.26
C ARG A 100 -15.50 13.27 -9.18
N GLY A 101 -16.22 14.22 -8.60
CA GLY A 101 -17.04 15.17 -9.38
C GLY A 101 -16.21 16.09 -10.27
N GLU A 102 -15.04 16.54 -9.80
CA GLU A 102 -14.14 17.37 -10.61
C GLU A 102 -13.53 16.58 -11.76
N LEU A 103 -13.15 15.32 -11.52
CA LEU A 103 -12.60 14.46 -12.56
C LEU A 103 -13.67 14.09 -13.60
N GLU A 104 -14.86 13.69 -13.17
CA GLU A 104 -15.99 13.42 -14.09
C GLU A 104 -16.30 14.63 -14.95
N ARG A 105 -16.33 15.84 -14.38
CA ARG A 105 -16.55 17.11 -15.12
C ARG A 105 -15.45 17.37 -16.14
N ALA A 106 -14.18 17.17 -15.74
CA ALA A 106 -13.04 17.38 -16.65
C ALA A 106 -12.98 16.36 -17.81
N LEU A 107 -13.71 15.27 -17.72
CA LEU A 107 -13.80 14.22 -18.73
C LEU A 107 -14.99 14.36 -19.67
N LEU A 108 -15.99 15.21 -19.38
CA LEU A 108 -17.23 15.33 -20.18
C LEU A 108 -16.97 15.58 -21.67
N ASP A 109 -16.04 16.50 -21.98
CA ASP A 109 -15.70 16.85 -23.36
C ASP A 109 -14.53 16.03 -23.94
N LYS A 110 -13.99 15.09 -23.17
CA LYS A 110 -12.81 14.30 -23.56
C LYS A 110 -13.15 12.85 -23.88
N LEU A 111 -14.26 12.36 -23.41
CA LEU A 111 -14.73 11.00 -23.64
C LEU A 111 -16.10 11.01 -24.34
N PRO A 112 -16.40 10.01 -25.17
CA PRO A 112 -17.63 10.02 -26.00
C PRO A 112 -18.92 9.90 -25.18
N ASN A 113 -18.84 9.37 -23.95
CA ASN A 113 -19.97 9.21 -23.03
C ASN A 113 -19.55 9.61 -21.62
N PRO A 114 -20.50 10.03 -20.77
CA PRO A 114 -20.25 10.19 -19.34
C PRO A 114 -19.73 8.88 -18.73
N VAL A 115 -18.71 8.98 -17.88
CA VAL A 115 -18.06 7.83 -17.26
C VAL A 115 -18.24 7.87 -15.75
N SER A 116 -18.34 6.70 -15.15
CA SER A 116 -18.32 6.56 -13.69
C SER A 116 -16.87 6.53 -13.20
N VAL A 117 -16.60 7.34 -12.19
CA VAL A 117 -15.32 7.34 -11.46
C VAL A 117 -15.55 6.77 -10.06
N VAL A 118 -14.84 5.70 -9.73
CA VAL A 118 -14.83 5.12 -8.39
C VAL A 118 -13.51 5.50 -7.72
N ILE A 119 -13.57 6.10 -6.54
CA ILE A 119 -12.38 6.44 -5.76
C ILE A 119 -12.30 5.56 -4.51
N GLU A 120 -11.07 5.18 -4.15
CA GLU A 120 -10.77 4.33 -3.01
C GLU A 120 -9.43 4.77 -2.38
N ASN A 121 -9.22 4.43 -1.11
CA ASN A 121 -7.90 4.55 -0.50
C ASN A 121 -6.89 3.62 -1.22
N ASP A 122 -5.62 4.05 -1.33
CA ASP A 122 -4.55 3.34 -2.05
C ASP A 122 -4.24 1.95 -1.47
N ALA A 123 -4.20 1.80 -0.15
CA ALA A 123 -3.97 0.50 0.50
C ALA A 123 -5.17 -0.44 0.34
N ASN A 124 -6.39 0.08 0.43
CA ASN A 124 -7.62 -0.66 0.12
C ASN A 124 -7.65 -1.10 -1.35
N ALA A 125 -7.30 -0.20 -2.27
CA ALA A 125 -7.19 -0.55 -3.69
C ALA A 125 -6.17 -1.67 -3.89
N ALA A 126 -4.99 -1.57 -3.28
CA ALA A 126 -3.97 -2.61 -3.36
C ALA A 126 -4.47 -3.95 -2.80
N ALA A 127 -5.15 -3.95 -1.65
CA ALA A 127 -5.75 -5.14 -1.06
C ALA A 127 -6.77 -5.79 -1.99
N PHE A 128 -7.60 -4.97 -2.65
CA PHE A 128 -8.59 -5.49 -3.61
C PHE A 128 -7.92 -6.00 -4.90
N GLY A 129 -6.84 -5.38 -5.32
CA GLY A 129 -6.01 -5.89 -6.42
C GLY A 129 -5.49 -7.30 -6.13
N GLU A 130 -4.90 -7.50 -4.95
CA GLU A 130 -4.43 -8.82 -4.50
C GLU A 130 -5.59 -9.82 -4.34
N ALA A 131 -6.79 -9.38 -3.91
CA ALA A 131 -7.96 -10.22 -3.80
C ALA A 131 -8.47 -10.74 -5.15
N VAL A 132 -8.33 -9.95 -6.22
CA VAL A 132 -8.87 -10.29 -7.54
C VAL A 132 -7.81 -10.95 -8.44
N TYR A 133 -6.58 -10.45 -8.42
CA TYR A 133 -5.54 -10.83 -9.38
C TYR A 133 -4.28 -11.42 -8.75
N GLY A 134 -4.05 -11.23 -7.45
CA GLY A 134 -2.81 -11.58 -6.78
C GLY A 134 -2.92 -12.69 -5.74
N ALA A 135 -2.08 -12.62 -4.73
CA ALA A 135 -1.94 -13.62 -3.67
C ALA A 135 -3.22 -13.87 -2.88
N GLY A 136 -4.05 -12.83 -2.73
CA GLY A 136 -5.32 -12.89 -1.98
C GLY A 136 -6.46 -13.62 -2.70
N ARG A 137 -6.35 -13.96 -4.01
CA ARG A 137 -7.46 -14.54 -4.80
C ARG A 137 -8.00 -15.86 -4.27
N ASN A 138 -7.18 -16.60 -3.55
CA ASN A 138 -7.56 -17.88 -2.96
C ASN A 138 -8.09 -17.76 -1.52
N PHE A 139 -8.03 -16.57 -0.92
CA PHE A 139 -8.45 -16.30 0.45
C PHE A 139 -9.76 -15.53 0.45
N PRO A 140 -10.84 -16.07 1.08
CA PRO A 140 -12.07 -15.29 1.26
C PRO A 140 -11.87 -14.12 2.24
N ASP A 141 -11.02 -14.33 3.25
CA ASP A 141 -10.74 -13.39 4.32
C ASP A 141 -9.24 -13.25 4.50
N PHE A 142 -8.74 -12.04 4.41
CA PHE A 142 -7.34 -11.72 4.66
C PHE A 142 -7.14 -10.23 4.95
N MET A 143 -6.02 -9.90 5.54
CA MET A 143 -5.54 -8.53 5.63
C MET A 143 -4.32 -8.37 4.72
N MET A 144 -4.33 -7.36 3.86
CA MET A 144 -3.13 -6.90 3.18
C MET A 144 -2.44 -5.86 4.04
N VAL A 145 -1.10 -5.92 4.07
CA VAL A 145 -0.25 -4.93 4.72
C VAL A 145 0.82 -4.47 3.73
N THR A 146 0.96 -3.17 3.57
CA THR A 146 1.96 -2.56 2.72
C THR A 146 3.07 -1.94 3.56
N LEU A 147 4.31 -2.36 3.34
CA LEU A 147 5.51 -1.87 4.00
C LEU A 147 6.30 -0.98 3.05
N GLY A 148 6.27 0.33 3.28
CA GLY A 148 6.90 1.32 2.42
C GLY A 148 7.43 2.51 3.21
N THR A 149 7.15 3.74 2.76
CA THR A 149 7.41 4.95 3.52
C THR A 149 6.74 4.87 4.89
N GLY A 150 5.48 4.43 4.90
CA GLY A 150 4.71 4.09 6.08
C GLY A 150 4.26 2.63 6.07
N VAL A 151 3.24 2.33 6.89
CA VAL A 151 2.60 1.02 7.01
C VAL A 151 1.10 1.16 6.74
N GLY A 152 0.67 0.80 5.54
CA GLY A 152 -0.74 0.78 5.17
C GLY A 152 -1.36 -0.60 5.34
N GLY A 153 -2.70 -0.66 5.31
CA GLY A 153 -3.42 -1.92 5.33
C GLY A 153 -4.79 -1.85 4.68
N GLY A 154 -5.28 -3.00 4.26
CA GLY A 154 -6.64 -3.17 3.74
C GLY A 154 -7.19 -4.53 4.14
N ILE A 155 -8.46 -4.56 4.51
CA ILE A 155 -9.13 -5.76 4.99
C ILE A 155 -10.08 -6.27 3.91
N VAL A 156 -10.00 -7.56 3.62
CA VAL A 156 -10.94 -8.26 2.75
C VAL A 156 -11.67 -9.31 3.59
N LEU A 157 -13.00 -9.26 3.61
CA LEU A 157 -13.88 -10.23 4.26
C LEU A 157 -14.93 -10.71 3.27
N ASN A 158 -15.10 -12.02 3.19
CA ASN A 158 -16.03 -12.64 2.23
C ASN A 158 -15.77 -12.16 0.78
N ARG A 159 -14.49 -12.03 0.41
CA ARG A 159 -14.01 -11.53 -0.91
C ARG A 159 -14.41 -10.08 -1.21
N LYS A 160 -14.77 -9.28 -0.21
CA LYS A 160 -15.15 -7.88 -0.35
C LYS A 160 -14.26 -7.01 0.56
N LEU A 161 -13.93 -5.82 0.09
CA LEU A 161 -13.26 -4.83 0.94
C LEU A 161 -14.15 -4.48 2.14
N TYR A 162 -13.55 -4.57 3.32
CA TYR A 162 -14.15 -4.09 4.56
C TYR A 162 -13.62 -2.69 4.87
N ARG A 163 -14.46 -1.69 4.74
CA ARG A 163 -14.10 -0.27 4.87
C ARG A 163 -14.44 0.30 6.24
N GLY A 164 -15.16 -0.46 7.06
CA GLY A 164 -15.76 0.11 8.28
C GLY A 164 -16.88 1.11 7.93
N ARG A 165 -17.26 1.93 8.90
CA ARG A 165 -18.35 2.89 8.72
C ARG A 165 -17.97 4.09 7.84
N ASN A 166 -16.74 4.60 8.02
CA ASN A 166 -16.29 5.87 7.44
C ASN A 166 -15.11 5.68 6.46
N GLY A 167 -14.87 4.46 5.97
CA GLY A 167 -13.80 4.18 5.00
C GLY A 167 -12.40 4.06 5.60
N THR A 168 -12.24 4.08 6.93
CA THR A 168 -10.93 4.09 7.62
C THR A 168 -10.58 2.77 8.31
N ALA A 169 -11.28 1.67 8.00
CA ALA A 169 -10.88 0.35 8.50
C ALA A 169 -9.58 -0.10 7.82
N GLY A 170 -8.77 -0.85 8.55
CA GLY A 170 -7.51 -1.38 8.01
C GLY A 170 -6.28 -0.54 8.28
N GLU A 171 -6.40 0.59 8.99
CA GLU A 171 -5.29 1.47 9.38
C GLU A 171 -4.35 0.80 10.41
N ILE A 172 -3.77 -0.34 10.03
CA ILE A 172 -2.90 -1.15 10.90
C ILE A 172 -1.65 -0.38 11.33
N GLY A 173 -1.15 0.53 10.50
CA GLY A 173 0.00 1.36 10.81
C GLY A 173 -0.19 2.22 12.05
N PHE A 174 -1.42 2.63 12.35
CA PHE A 174 -1.79 3.41 13.54
C PHE A 174 -2.16 2.56 14.75
N MET A 175 -2.14 1.23 14.63
CA MET A 175 -2.37 0.34 15.78
C MET A 175 -1.22 0.48 16.79
N ILE A 176 -1.57 0.75 18.06
CA ILE A 176 -0.63 0.83 19.16
C ILE A 176 -0.28 -0.60 19.60
N VAL A 177 0.97 -0.98 19.47
CA VAL A 177 1.50 -2.30 19.85
C VAL A 177 2.47 -2.25 21.02
N ASP A 178 2.94 -1.05 21.36
CA ASP A 178 3.73 -0.78 22.56
C ASP A 178 3.39 0.59 23.15
N TYR A 179 2.49 0.59 24.14
CA TYR A 179 2.03 1.83 24.78
C TYR A 179 3.12 2.53 25.61
N GLN A 180 4.25 1.88 25.89
CA GLN A 180 5.40 2.46 26.61
C GLN A 180 6.47 3.02 25.65
N SER A 181 6.38 2.71 24.37
CA SER A 181 7.35 3.19 23.38
C SER A 181 7.33 4.71 23.27
N PRO A 182 8.50 5.37 23.27
CA PRO A 182 8.61 6.80 22.99
C PRO A 182 8.43 7.13 21.50
N ALA A 183 8.36 6.13 20.62
CA ALA A 183 8.21 6.33 19.19
C ALA A 183 6.85 6.97 18.88
N VAL A 184 6.89 8.09 18.18
CA VAL A 184 5.70 8.91 17.86
C VAL A 184 5.51 8.97 16.35
N HIS A 185 4.26 8.76 15.89
CA HIS A 185 3.83 9.05 14.54
C HIS A 185 2.46 9.76 14.57
N ALA A 186 2.33 10.85 13.81
CA ALA A 186 1.12 11.68 13.77
C ALA A 186 0.55 12.05 15.18
N GLY A 187 1.43 12.25 16.17
CA GLY A 187 1.06 12.57 17.55
C GLY A 187 0.64 11.36 18.39
N ILE A 188 0.69 10.14 17.86
CA ILE A 188 0.31 8.91 18.55
C ILE A 188 1.58 8.11 18.88
N TYR A 189 1.70 7.65 20.12
CA TYR A 189 2.84 6.89 20.61
C TYR A 189 2.66 5.39 20.38
N GLY A 190 3.78 4.69 20.11
CA GLY A 190 3.85 3.22 20.06
C GLY A 190 3.08 2.55 18.94
N THR A 191 2.80 3.28 17.86
CA THR A 191 2.13 2.73 16.67
C THR A 191 3.10 1.87 15.85
N ILE A 192 2.57 0.92 15.09
CA ILE A 192 3.37 0.08 14.18
C ILE A 192 4.19 0.98 13.23
N GLU A 193 3.57 1.93 12.55
CA GLU A 193 4.29 2.83 11.63
C GLU A 193 5.34 3.69 12.33
N GLY A 194 5.01 4.20 13.53
CA GLY A 194 5.95 4.96 14.36
C GLY A 194 7.19 4.17 14.79
N MET A 195 7.12 2.83 14.73
CA MET A 195 8.23 1.95 15.11
C MET A 195 8.97 1.34 13.92
N ILE A 196 8.29 1.05 12.81
CA ILE A 196 8.85 0.31 11.67
C ILE A 196 8.58 0.93 10.30
N GLY A 197 8.09 2.16 10.22
CA GLY A 197 8.13 2.92 8.97
C GLY A 197 9.57 3.05 8.44
N LYS A 198 9.74 3.32 7.14
CA LYS A 198 11.05 3.32 6.47
C LYS A 198 12.14 4.08 7.25
N GLU A 199 11.85 5.29 7.69
CA GLU A 199 12.80 6.13 8.43
C GLU A 199 13.08 5.56 9.82
N ARG A 200 12.08 4.97 10.48
CA ARG A 200 12.20 4.37 11.81
C ARG A 200 13.09 3.12 11.83
N ILE A 201 13.04 2.32 10.75
CA ILE A 201 13.97 1.18 10.57
C ILE A 201 15.42 1.69 10.53
N VAL A 202 15.66 2.76 9.80
CA VAL A 202 17.00 3.37 9.70
C VAL A 202 17.44 3.97 11.04
N GLU A 203 16.56 4.70 11.71
CA GLU A 203 16.83 5.27 13.04
C GLU A 203 17.17 4.19 14.07
N TYR A 204 16.42 3.08 14.07
CA TYR A 204 16.67 1.95 14.94
C TYR A 204 18.05 1.31 14.68
N ALA A 205 18.40 1.09 13.41
CA ALA A 205 19.73 0.61 13.02
C ALA A 205 20.83 1.57 13.49
N CYS A 206 20.66 2.87 13.29
CA CYS A 206 21.60 3.89 13.78
C CYS A 206 21.73 3.91 15.32
N GLY A 207 20.64 3.59 16.03
CA GLY A 207 20.65 3.42 17.48
C GLY A 207 21.59 2.28 17.90
N LEU A 208 21.41 1.11 17.32
CA LEU A 208 22.26 -0.06 17.58
C LEU A 208 23.74 0.16 17.24
N ILE A 209 24.01 0.87 16.15
CA ILE A 209 25.39 1.23 15.75
C ILE A 209 26.03 2.14 16.80
N ARG A 210 25.30 3.11 17.36
CA ARG A 210 25.82 4.00 18.40
C ARG A 210 26.14 3.27 19.70
N GLU A 211 25.38 2.23 20.03
CA GLU A 211 25.63 1.38 21.20
C GLU A 211 26.85 0.46 21.00
N ASN A 212 27.15 0.06 19.75
CA ASN A 212 28.30 -0.77 19.40
C ASN A 212 28.85 -0.38 18.03
N ALA A 213 29.82 0.54 18.01
CA ALA A 213 30.38 1.08 16.76
C ALA A 213 31.05 0.02 15.88
N GLU A 214 31.62 -1.05 16.43
CA GLU A 214 32.23 -2.13 15.65
C GLU A 214 31.19 -2.94 14.86
N ALA A 215 29.97 -3.08 15.40
CA ALA A 215 28.88 -3.79 14.74
C ALA A 215 28.39 -3.09 13.46
N GLY A 216 28.66 -1.78 13.28
CA GLY A 216 28.26 -1.03 12.08
C GLY A 216 29.23 -1.13 10.90
N SER A 217 30.34 -1.87 11.01
CA SER A 217 31.42 -1.85 9.99
C SER A 217 30.97 -2.32 8.61
N LEU A 218 30.13 -3.35 8.52
CA LEU A 218 29.60 -3.82 7.23
C LEU A 218 28.62 -2.81 6.61
N LEU A 219 27.72 -2.24 7.40
CA LEU A 219 26.82 -1.20 6.92
C LEU A 219 27.57 0.03 6.45
N ALA A 220 28.65 0.45 7.18
CA ALA A 220 29.51 1.56 6.76
C ALA A 220 30.17 1.29 5.39
N SER A 221 30.52 0.05 5.10
CA SER A 221 31.08 -0.33 3.78
C SER A 221 30.07 -0.24 2.63
N LEU A 222 28.76 -0.37 2.93
CA LEU A 222 27.69 -0.35 1.95
C LEU A 222 27.11 1.06 1.71
N CYS A 223 27.08 1.91 2.74
CA CYS A 223 26.38 3.19 2.68
C CYS A 223 27.24 4.41 3.07
N GLY A 224 28.54 4.21 3.34
CA GLY A 224 29.44 5.24 3.82
C GLY A 224 29.56 5.32 5.34
N GLN A 225 30.68 5.85 5.82
CA GLN A 225 31.05 5.87 7.24
C GLN A 225 30.13 6.74 8.12
N ASP A 226 29.48 7.72 7.52
CA ASP A 226 28.56 8.64 8.21
C ASP A 226 27.11 8.13 8.26
N PHE A 227 26.83 7.00 7.61
CA PHE A 227 25.50 6.41 7.50
C PHE A 227 24.43 7.33 6.90
N SER A 228 24.79 8.44 6.25
CA SER A 228 23.85 9.43 5.71
C SER A 228 22.98 8.86 4.59
N SER A 229 23.47 7.85 3.87
CA SER A 229 22.74 7.14 2.81
C SER A 229 22.13 5.81 3.27
N LEU A 230 22.15 5.48 4.57
CA LEU A 230 21.63 4.23 5.09
C LEU A 230 20.13 4.08 4.73
N SER A 231 19.79 2.90 4.27
CA SER A 231 18.42 2.58 3.85
C SER A 231 18.07 1.14 4.23
N PRO A 232 16.79 0.78 4.28
CA PRO A 232 16.36 -0.61 4.52
C PRO A 232 17.02 -1.60 3.54
N ARG A 233 17.31 -1.18 2.32
CA ARG A 233 18.00 -2.01 1.32
C ARG A 233 19.45 -2.35 1.72
N HIS A 234 20.19 -1.40 2.28
CA HIS A 234 21.54 -1.65 2.80
C HIS A 234 21.50 -2.61 3.99
N ILE A 235 20.51 -2.45 4.89
CA ILE A 235 20.30 -3.33 6.04
C ILE A 235 19.92 -4.75 5.57
N GLU A 236 19.05 -4.87 4.56
CA GLU A 236 18.72 -6.16 3.94
C GLU A 236 19.96 -6.84 3.34
N GLN A 237 20.76 -6.09 2.59
CA GLN A 237 21.96 -6.62 1.97
C GLN A 237 22.98 -7.09 3.03
N ALA A 238 23.21 -6.32 4.09
CA ALA A 238 24.09 -6.70 5.18
C ALA A 238 23.57 -7.94 5.93
N ALA A 239 22.27 -7.99 6.22
CA ALA A 239 21.65 -9.16 6.87
C ALA A 239 21.83 -10.45 6.04
N LYS A 240 21.67 -10.37 4.71
CA LYS A 240 21.94 -11.51 3.79
C LYS A 240 23.41 -11.94 3.78
N MET A 241 24.32 -11.06 4.17
CA MET A 241 25.75 -11.36 4.36
C MET A 241 26.07 -11.86 5.78
N GLY A 242 25.06 -12.02 6.64
CA GLY A 242 25.21 -12.55 7.99
C GLY A 242 25.51 -11.50 9.07
N ASP A 243 25.33 -10.20 8.77
CA ASP A 243 25.55 -9.13 9.74
C ASP A 243 24.53 -9.20 10.88
N GLN A 244 25.04 -9.38 12.10
CA GLN A 244 24.21 -9.62 13.29
C GLN A 244 23.36 -8.41 13.68
N LEU A 245 23.90 -7.19 13.49
CA LEU A 245 23.15 -5.95 13.74
C LEU A 245 21.97 -5.84 12.78
N SER A 246 22.21 -6.05 11.50
CA SER A 246 21.17 -6.00 10.47
C SER A 246 20.11 -7.10 10.66
N LEU A 247 20.50 -8.29 11.10
CA LEU A 247 19.56 -9.35 11.50
C LEU A 247 18.72 -8.93 12.71
N ALA A 248 19.32 -8.28 13.71
CA ALA A 248 18.59 -7.75 14.87
C ALA A 248 17.56 -6.69 14.47
N VAL A 249 17.88 -5.82 13.51
CA VAL A 249 16.93 -4.83 12.96
C VAL A 249 15.73 -5.53 12.34
N TRP A 250 15.94 -6.53 11.47
CA TRP A 250 14.82 -7.25 10.83
C TRP A 250 14.00 -8.09 11.81
N ASN A 251 14.65 -8.66 12.82
CA ASN A 251 13.94 -9.35 13.90
C ASN A 251 13.03 -8.38 14.68
N HIS A 252 13.48 -7.15 14.94
CA HIS A 252 12.66 -6.11 15.57
C HIS A 252 11.46 -5.75 14.68
N VAL A 253 11.67 -5.50 13.38
CA VAL A 253 10.60 -5.21 12.42
C VAL A 253 9.57 -6.33 12.39
N GLY A 254 10.03 -7.58 12.28
CA GLY A 254 9.14 -8.74 12.29
C GLY A 254 8.37 -8.90 13.58
N ALA A 255 9.00 -8.69 14.75
CA ALA A 255 8.33 -8.79 16.04
C ALA A 255 7.20 -7.77 16.20
N ILE A 256 7.41 -6.52 15.77
CA ILE A 256 6.37 -5.48 15.81
C ILE A 256 5.20 -5.86 14.89
N LEU A 257 5.47 -6.28 13.66
CA LEU A 257 4.44 -6.75 12.71
C LEU A 257 3.65 -7.94 13.27
N GLY A 258 4.36 -8.95 13.77
CA GLY A 258 3.74 -10.16 14.32
C GLY A 258 2.84 -9.86 15.51
N THR A 259 3.20 -8.88 16.34
CA THR A 259 2.32 -8.38 17.43
C THR A 259 1.05 -7.75 16.86
N GLY A 260 1.17 -6.92 15.83
CA GLY A 260 0.01 -6.34 15.15
C GLY A 260 -0.89 -7.41 14.53
N PHE A 261 -0.31 -8.41 13.86
CA PHE A 261 -1.08 -9.53 13.29
C PHE A 261 -1.80 -10.35 14.36
N ALA A 262 -1.17 -10.55 15.53
CA ALA A 262 -1.81 -11.23 16.66
C ALA A 262 -3.04 -10.47 17.18
N CYS A 263 -2.97 -9.15 17.24
CA CYS A 263 -4.12 -8.32 17.62
C CYS A 263 -5.26 -8.45 16.60
N VAL A 264 -4.94 -8.40 15.29
CA VAL A 264 -5.93 -8.58 14.22
C VAL A 264 -6.54 -9.99 14.27
N THR A 265 -5.72 -11.03 14.41
CA THR A 265 -6.18 -12.41 14.54
C THR A 265 -7.10 -12.57 15.76
N SER A 266 -6.71 -12.02 16.91
CA SER A 266 -7.49 -12.13 18.15
C SER A 266 -8.82 -11.39 18.11
N LEU A 267 -8.90 -10.26 17.37
CA LEU A 267 -10.09 -9.42 17.29
C LEU A 267 -11.05 -9.85 16.17
N MET A 268 -10.51 -10.24 15.01
CA MET A 268 -11.27 -10.44 13.78
C MET A 268 -11.23 -11.87 13.23
N ASP A 269 -10.45 -12.77 13.85
CA ASP A 269 -10.18 -14.13 13.37
C ASP A 269 -9.62 -14.17 11.92
N ILE A 270 -8.93 -13.10 11.50
CA ILE A 270 -8.21 -13.10 10.23
C ILE A 270 -6.91 -13.87 10.41
N ARG A 271 -6.68 -14.87 9.56
CA ARG A 271 -5.55 -15.79 9.64
C ARG A 271 -4.61 -15.73 8.44
N LYS A 272 -4.96 -14.96 7.43
CA LYS A 272 -4.17 -14.78 6.21
C LYS A 272 -3.71 -13.33 6.12
N PHE A 273 -2.41 -13.13 5.95
CA PHE A 273 -1.80 -11.81 5.81
C PHE A 273 -1.01 -11.76 4.52
N VAL A 274 -1.39 -10.87 3.60
CA VAL A 274 -0.68 -10.61 2.35
C VAL A 274 0.21 -9.41 2.58
N ILE A 275 1.53 -9.57 2.43
CA ILE A 275 2.51 -8.54 2.78
C ILE A 275 3.19 -8.02 1.53
N GLY A 276 2.99 -6.73 1.24
CA GLY A 276 3.53 -6.04 0.07
C GLY A 276 4.32 -4.78 0.42
N GLY A 277 4.61 -3.97 -0.60
CA GLY A 277 5.41 -2.76 -0.48
C GLY A 277 6.92 -3.01 -0.62
N GLY A 278 7.70 -1.93 -0.81
CA GLY A 278 9.13 -2.04 -1.13
C GLY A 278 9.98 -2.71 -0.04
N ILE A 279 9.61 -2.56 1.22
CA ILE A 279 10.35 -3.13 2.36
C ILE A 279 10.08 -4.64 2.49
N SER A 280 8.91 -5.14 2.05
CA SER A 280 8.59 -6.57 2.09
C SER A 280 9.52 -7.43 1.24
N ALA A 281 10.29 -6.82 0.33
CA ALA A 281 11.33 -7.50 -0.46
C ALA A 281 12.43 -8.17 0.40
N ALA A 282 12.59 -7.74 1.67
CA ALA A 282 13.46 -8.41 2.64
C ALA A 282 13.00 -9.87 2.93
N GLY A 283 11.76 -10.23 2.58
CA GLY A 283 11.28 -11.61 2.53
C GLY A 283 11.36 -12.32 3.88
N ALA A 284 12.03 -13.46 3.93
CA ALA A 284 12.17 -14.30 5.13
C ALA A 284 12.73 -13.52 6.34
N LEU A 285 13.58 -12.51 6.12
CA LEU A 285 14.12 -11.66 7.20
C LEU A 285 13.03 -10.94 8.00
N ILE A 286 11.87 -10.68 7.39
CA ILE A 286 10.70 -10.09 8.06
C ILE A 286 9.67 -11.17 8.39
N PHE A 287 9.36 -12.06 7.45
CA PHE A 287 8.23 -12.98 7.54
C PHE A 287 8.43 -14.03 8.63
N GLU A 288 9.64 -14.56 8.76
CA GLU A 288 9.94 -15.57 9.80
C GLU A 288 9.79 -15.00 11.22
N PRO A 289 10.44 -13.88 11.59
CA PRO A 289 10.27 -13.34 12.93
C PRO A 289 8.84 -12.82 13.17
N ALA A 290 8.15 -12.29 12.14
CA ALA A 290 6.76 -11.89 12.26
C ALA A 290 5.85 -13.09 12.55
N PHE A 291 6.03 -14.20 11.85
CA PHE A 291 5.26 -15.41 12.07
C PHE A 291 5.52 -16.03 13.45
N GLN A 292 6.79 -16.07 13.87
CA GLN A 292 7.14 -16.54 15.23
C GLN A 292 6.52 -15.69 16.32
N GLN A 293 6.51 -14.37 16.14
CA GLN A 293 5.88 -13.46 17.10
C GLN A 293 4.34 -13.61 17.08
N LEU A 294 3.72 -13.76 15.92
CA LEU A 294 2.29 -14.03 15.79
C LEU A 294 1.89 -15.28 16.57
N LEU A 295 2.63 -16.38 16.43
CA LEU A 295 2.40 -17.62 17.19
C LEU A 295 2.55 -17.43 18.69
N ARG A 296 3.57 -16.68 19.13
CA ARG A 296 3.80 -16.41 20.57
C ARG A 296 2.72 -15.54 21.20
N SER A 297 2.05 -14.72 20.40
CA SER A 297 1.10 -13.69 20.87
C SER A 297 -0.36 -14.08 20.64
N THR A 298 -0.64 -15.31 20.19
CA THR A 298 -1.99 -15.84 19.98
C THR A 298 -2.19 -17.16 20.73
N LEU A 299 -3.46 -17.51 21.00
CA LEU A 299 -3.78 -18.79 21.61
C LEU A 299 -3.49 -19.94 20.62
N PRO A 300 -3.00 -21.10 21.09
CA PRO A 300 -2.75 -22.26 20.23
C PRO A 300 -3.94 -22.68 19.38
N SER A 301 -5.17 -22.46 19.85
CA SER A 301 -6.40 -22.72 19.07
C SER A 301 -6.59 -21.81 17.87
N MET A 302 -5.84 -20.72 17.78
CA MET A 302 -5.86 -19.76 16.65
C MET A 302 -4.77 -20.06 15.62
N HIS A 303 -3.84 -21.00 15.89
CA HIS A 303 -2.69 -21.24 15.02
C HIS A 303 -3.03 -21.93 13.70
N ASP A 304 -4.10 -22.74 13.70
CA ASP A 304 -4.53 -23.42 12.47
C ASP A 304 -4.91 -22.41 11.40
N GLY A 305 -4.34 -22.61 10.22
CA GLY A 305 -4.56 -21.76 9.05
C GLY A 305 -3.88 -20.38 9.09
N LEU A 306 -3.03 -20.06 10.09
CA LEU A 306 -2.21 -18.84 10.06
C LEU A 306 -1.19 -18.91 8.92
N GLU A 307 -1.13 -17.86 8.11
CA GLU A 307 -0.21 -17.78 6.98
C GLU A 307 0.16 -16.33 6.66
N LEU A 308 1.45 -16.12 6.41
CA LEU A 308 1.98 -14.88 5.88
C LEU A 308 2.47 -15.14 4.45
N VAL A 309 1.93 -14.42 3.47
CA VAL A 309 2.29 -14.60 2.07
C VAL A 309 2.78 -13.30 1.45
N PRO A 310 3.77 -13.33 0.56
CA PRO A 310 4.16 -12.16 -0.19
C PRO A 310 3.06 -11.75 -1.18
N ALA A 311 2.86 -10.45 -1.36
CA ALA A 311 2.01 -9.90 -2.41
C ALA A 311 2.57 -10.26 -3.80
N GLU A 312 1.70 -10.62 -4.74
CA GLU A 312 2.08 -11.03 -6.09
C GLU A 312 2.17 -9.86 -7.08
N LEU A 313 1.35 -8.81 -6.89
CA LEU A 313 1.20 -7.72 -7.89
C LEU A 313 2.23 -6.60 -7.71
N GLY A 314 2.98 -6.60 -6.62
CA GLY A 314 4.01 -5.62 -6.33
C GLY A 314 3.50 -4.17 -6.44
N ASN A 315 4.25 -3.31 -7.15
CA ASN A 315 3.89 -1.89 -7.33
C ASN A 315 2.68 -1.65 -8.25
N SER A 316 2.06 -2.69 -8.78
CA SER A 316 0.87 -2.59 -9.63
C SER A 316 -0.42 -2.92 -8.89
N ALA A 317 -0.34 -3.36 -7.62
CA ALA A 317 -1.51 -3.79 -6.84
C ALA A 317 -2.59 -2.70 -6.76
N GLY A 318 -2.21 -1.45 -6.49
CA GLY A 318 -3.13 -0.31 -6.46
C GLY A 318 -3.87 -0.09 -7.79
N ILE A 319 -3.16 -0.18 -8.92
CA ILE A 319 -3.75 -0.02 -10.26
C ILE A 319 -4.73 -1.16 -10.57
N TYR A 320 -4.32 -2.41 -10.29
CA TYR A 320 -5.20 -3.58 -10.47
C TYR A 320 -6.47 -3.46 -9.65
N GLY A 321 -6.32 -3.08 -8.37
CA GLY A 321 -7.45 -2.94 -7.47
C GLY A 321 -8.37 -1.79 -7.86
N ALA A 322 -7.81 -0.64 -8.19
CA ALA A 322 -8.56 0.50 -8.68
C ALA A 322 -9.44 0.11 -9.88
N ALA A 323 -8.87 -0.54 -10.90
CA ALA A 323 -9.63 -1.02 -12.05
C ALA A 323 -10.67 -2.10 -11.65
N ALA A 324 -10.32 -3.01 -10.72
CA ALA A 324 -11.21 -4.07 -10.27
C ALA A 324 -12.48 -3.55 -9.62
N LEU A 325 -12.43 -2.39 -8.94
CA LEU A 325 -13.60 -1.73 -8.36
C LEU A 325 -14.68 -1.40 -9.40
N CYS A 326 -14.29 -1.21 -10.66
CA CYS A 326 -15.23 -0.94 -11.76
C CYS A 326 -15.93 -2.19 -12.29
N PHE A 327 -15.45 -3.39 -11.92
CA PHE A 327 -16.01 -4.67 -12.39
C PHE A 327 -16.99 -5.31 -11.38
N SER A 328 -17.15 -4.69 -10.22
CA SER A 328 -17.96 -5.18 -9.09
C SER A 328 -19.42 -4.74 -9.15
#